data_248934ef03b87397d11746c2bd16d4b8
#
_entry.id   248934ef03b87397d11746c2bd16d4b8
#
_cell.length_a   1.000
_cell.length_b   1.000
_cell.length_c   1.000
_cell.angle_alpha   90.00
_cell.angle_beta   90.00
_cell.angle_gamma   90.00
#
_symmetry.space_group_name_H-M   'P 1'
#
loop_
_entity.id
_entity.type
_entity.pdbx_description
1 polymer ?
#
loop_
_entity_poly.entity_id
_entity_poly.type
_entity_poly.pdbx_seq_one_letter_code
_entity_poly.pdbx_strand_id
1 'polypeptide(L)'
;VVINAAGINSDLAAKMAGDDSFSIEPTRGEYYIMDKNVGNLVGSFFFPCPTDKGKGITVAPTAENNLLIGPTSVVQESRDDTSTSVDGLKEVVDGARLLVPAIPLGMAITTFSGLRASASTKDFVLGVLDTPRGFVNVAGIKSPGFTSAPALAKHTVELMKEKLGDRLSFASKPDFVPERRHIPRFEALPMEEKIRLAAKDPRYAQIVCRCEMVTEAQIVEAVARGARTVAAVKIWTRAGAGRCQGGFCGPRVVDILARELGVSPEEITRH
;
A
#
# COMPACT_ATOMS: atom_id res chain seq x y z
N VAL A 1 -22.33 7.20 14.05
CA VAL A 1 -21.81 7.76 12.79
C VAL A 1 -21.07 6.66 12.05
N VAL A 2 -21.28 6.59 10.75
CA VAL A 2 -20.60 5.68 9.83
C VAL A 2 -19.78 6.50 8.84
N ILE A 3 -18.48 6.18 8.72
CA ILE A 3 -17.61 6.78 7.71
C ILE A 3 -17.39 5.75 6.61
N ASN A 4 -17.92 6.00 5.43
CA ASN A 4 -17.75 5.17 4.25
C ASN A 4 -16.40 5.49 3.58
N ALA A 5 -15.38 4.73 3.91
CA ALA A 5 -14.07 4.76 3.26
C ALA A 5 -13.79 3.41 2.57
N ALA A 6 -14.82 2.80 1.96
CA ALA A 6 -14.79 1.44 1.43
C ALA A 6 -14.08 1.30 0.06
N GLY A 7 -13.41 2.36 -0.42
CA GLY A 7 -12.60 2.33 -1.63
C GLY A 7 -13.39 1.88 -2.85
N ILE A 8 -13.01 0.74 -3.44
CA ILE A 8 -13.65 0.19 -4.66
C ILE A 8 -15.13 -0.17 -4.48
N ASN A 9 -15.57 -0.37 -3.23
CA ASN A 9 -16.95 -0.72 -2.88
C ASN A 9 -17.71 0.45 -2.22
N SER A 10 -17.20 1.67 -2.29
CA SER A 10 -17.78 2.81 -1.57
C SER A 10 -19.16 3.23 -2.09
N ASP A 11 -19.43 3.04 -3.36
CA ASP A 11 -20.77 3.27 -3.94
C ASP A 11 -21.79 2.20 -3.47
N LEU A 12 -21.35 0.95 -3.29
CA LEU A 12 -22.23 -0.09 -2.75
C LEU A 12 -22.59 0.21 -1.28
N ALA A 13 -21.60 0.66 -0.49
CA ALA A 13 -21.85 1.08 0.88
C ALA A 13 -22.76 2.33 0.94
N ALA A 14 -22.59 3.28 0.03
CA ALA A 14 -23.44 4.46 -0.07
C ALA A 14 -24.89 4.08 -0.41
N LYS A 15 -25.10 3.17 -1.38
CA LYS A 15 -26.42 2.64 -1.75
C LYS A 15 -27.16 1.98 -0.59
N MET A 16 -26.44 1.25 0.28
CA MET A 16 -27.03 0.69 1.50
C MET A 16 -27.56 1.76 2.45
N ALA A 17 -27.01 2.98 2.37
CA ALA A 17 -27.48 4.14 3.11
C ALA A 17 -28.49 5.00 2.32
N GLY A 18 -28.91 4.56 1.12
CA GLY A 18 -29.88 5.27 0.28
C GLY A 18 -29.27 6.41 -0.57
N ASP A 19 -27.95 6.40 -0.74
CA ASP A 19 -27.24 7.38 -1.59
C ASP A 19 -26.79 6.75 -2.92
N ASP A 20 -27.46 7.13 -4.01
CA ASP A 20 -27.18 6.73 -5.39
C ASP A 20 -26.50 7.85 -6.20
N SER A 21 -25.94 8.87 -5.55
CA SER A 21 -25.41 10.07 -6.21
C SER A 21 -24.15 9.82 -7.03
N PHE A 22 -23.47 8.73 -6.81
CA PHE A 22 -22.25 8.33 -7.54
C PHE A 22 -22.15 6.82 -7.73
N SER A 23 -21.34 6.42 -8.68
CA SER A 23 -20.90 5.04 -8.88
C SER A 23 -19.39 4.95 -8.94
N ILE A 24 -18.84 3.78 -8.63
CA ILE A 24 -17.41 3.49 -8.78
C ILE A 24 -17.18 2.59 -9.98
N GLU A 25 -16.33 3.06 -10.88
CA GLU A 25 -15.85 2.31 -12.03
C GLU A 25 -14.43 1.80 -11.74
N PRO A 26 -14.26 0.48 -11.54
CA PRO A 26 -12.95 -0.10 -11.28
C PRO A 26 -11.99 0.17 -12.45
N THR A 27 -10.81 0.71 -12.14
CA THR A 27 -9.79 0.96 -13.17
C THR A 27 -8.50 0.27 -12.76
N ARG A 28 -8.13 -0.79 -13.49
CA ARG A 28 -6.94 -1.59 -13.22
C ARG A 28 -5.68 -0.89 -13.71
N GLY A 29 -4.67 -0.87 -12.85
CA GLY A 29 -3.32 -0.44 -13.18
C GLY A 29 -2.31 -1.55 -12.92
N GLU A 30 -1.58 -1.96 -13.93
CA GLU A 30 -0.59 -3.03 -13.89
C GLU A 30 0.83 -2.45 -13.85
N TYR A 31 1.73 -3.11 -13.11
CA TYR A 31 3.07 -2.61 -12.84
C TYR A 31 4.12 -3.72 -12.88
N TYR A 32 5.37 -3.32 -13.16
CA TYR A 32 6.56 -4.08 -12.79
C TYR A 32 7.29 -3.41 -11.63
N ILE A 33 7.85 -4.23 -10.76
CA ILE A 33 8.92 -3.82 -9.83
C ILE A 33 10.21 -4.46 -10.30
N MET A 34 11.22 -3.60 -10.49
CA MET A 34 12.55 -4.00 -10.87
C MET A 34 13.46 -4.13 -9.64
N ASP A 35 14.53 -4.90 -9.80
CA ASP A 35 15.53 -5.10 -8.76
C ASP A 35 16.20 -3.79 -8.31
N LYS A 36 16.69 -3.75 -7.07
CA LYS A 36 17.45 -2.62 -6.50
C LYS A 36 18.72 -2.27 -7.29
N ASN A 37 19.31 -3.24 -7.99
CA ASN A 37 20.49 -3.00 -8.82
C ASN A 37 20.25 -2.00 -9.96
N VAL A 38 18.99 -1.76 -10.30
CA VAL A 38 18.59 -0.78 -11.33
C VAL A 38 17.73 0.36 -10.75
N GLY A 39 17.62 0.43 -9.44
CA GLY A 39 16.82 1.45 -8.76
C GLY A 39 17.31 2.89 -9.00
N ASN A 40 18.60 3.05 -9.23
CA ASN A 40 19.26 4.32 -9.55
C ASN A 40 19.36 4.62 -11.06
N LEU A 41 18.70 3.84 -11.91
CA LEU A 41 18.67 4.07 -13.37
C LEU A 41 18.10 5.46 -13.71
N VAL A 42 17.18 5.94 -12.89
CA VAL A 42 16.63 7.28 -12.95
C VAL A 42 16.68 7.94 -11.56
N GLY A 43 17.05 9.22 -11.53
CA GLY A 43 17.11 10.00 -10.27
C GLY A 43 15.82 10.71 -9.89
N SER A 44 14.79 10.62 -10.74
CA SER A 44 13.53 11.35 -10.57
C SER A 44 12.37 10.54 -11.11
N PHE A 45 11.16 11.00 -10.83
CA PHE A 45 9.93 10.43 -11.36
C PHE A 45 9.73 10.90 -12.81
N PHE A 46 9.72 9.99 -13.78
CA PHE A 46 9.49 10.26 -15.20
C PHE A 46 8.07 9.87 -15.61
N PHE A 47 7.41 10.73 -16.34
CA PHE A 47 6.12 10.47 -16.97
C PHE A 47 6.02 11.27 -18.27
N PRO A 48 5.27 10.79 -19.28
CA PRO A 48 5.07 11.51 -20.52
C PRO A 48 4.16 12.72 -20.31
N CYS A 49 4.09 13.61 -21.28
CA CYS A 49 3.05 14.62 -21.31
C CYS A 49 1.69 13.95 -21.25
N PRO A 50 0.77 14.44 -20.40
CA PRO A 50 -0.58 13.89 -20.31
C PRO A 50 -1.30 13.88 -21.65
N THR A 51 -2.06 12.82 -21.91
CA THR A 51 -2.93 12.67 -23.07
C THR A 51 -4.38 12.53 -22.60
N ASP A 52 -5.33 12.42 -23.52
CA ASP A 52 -6.73 12.12 -23.22
C ASP A 52 -6.90 10.80 -22.45
N LYS A 53 -5.94 9.87 -22.58
CA LYS A 53 -5.89 8.62 -21.82
C LYS A 53 -5.27 8.76 -20.41
N GLY A 54 -4.87 9.97 -20.00
CA GLY A 54 -4.29 10.28 -18.70
C GLY A 54 -2.79 10.49 -18.73
N LYS A 55 -2.12 10.21 -17.58
CA LYS A 55 -0.69 10.48 -17.39
C LYS A 55 0.25 9.50 -18.08
N GLY A 56 -0.26 8.40 -18.63
CA GLY A 56 0.54 7.35 -19.27
C GLY A 56 1.38 6.51 -18.30
N ILE A 57 2.26 5.69 -18.90
CA ILE A 57 3.19 4.85 -18.15
C ILE A 57 4.29 5.71 -17.53
N THR A 58 4.67 5.42 -16.32
CA THR A 58 5.71 6.15 -15.57
C THR A 58 6.89 5.26 -15.26
N VAL A 59 8.06 5.88 -15.04
CA VAL A 59 9.27 5.23 -14.53
C VAL A 59 9.71 6.01 -13.30
N ALA A 60 9.76 5.33 -12.15
CA ALA A 60 10.02 5.98 -10.88
C ALA A 60 10.93 5.18 -9.96
N PRO A 61 11.93 5.80 -9.31
CA PRO A 61 12.64 5.16 -8.21
C PRO A 61 11.68 5.06 -7.01
N THR A 62 11.80 3.97 -6.25
CA THR A 62 11.06 3.80 -5.00
C THR A 62 11.92 4.21 -3.80
N ALA A 63 11.30 4.48 -2.66
CA ALA A 63 11.99 4.77 -1.40
C ALA A 63 12.94 3.63 -0.96
N GLU A 64 12.74 2.44 -1.50
CA GLU A 64 13.51 1.24 -1.17
C GLU A 64 14.55 0.90 -2.25
N ASN A 65 14.89 1.86 -3.10
CA ASN A 65 15.84 1.70 -4.21
C ASN A 65 15.45 0.64 -5.26
N ASN A 66 14.19 0.28 -5.37
CA ASN A 66 13.68 -0.44 -6.53
C ASN A 66 13.30 0.56 -7.63
N LEU A 67 13.13 0.07 -8.87
CA LEU A 67 12.52 0.85 -9.93
C LEU A 67 11.10 0.34 -10.15
N LEU A 68 10.13 1.23 -10.18
CA LEU A 68 8.73 0.95 -10.47
C LEU A 68 8.41 1.45 -11.88
N ILE A 69 7.81 0.60 -12.71
CA ILE A 69 7.32 0.98 -14.02
C ILE A 69 5.85 0.62 -14.17
N GLY A 70 5.08 1.51 -14.79
CA GLY A 70 3.61 1.45 -14.87
C GLY A 70 3.00 2.77 -14.42
N PRO A 71 1.68 2.82 -14.26
CA PRO A 71 0.67 1.79 -14.51
C PRO A 71 0.02 1.86 -15.87
N THR A 72 -0.68 0.78 -16.25
CA THR A 72 -1.77 0.84 -17.24
C THR A 72 -3.01 1.54 -16.66
N SER A 73 -4.01 1.75 -17.49
CA SER A 73 -5.30 2.32 -17.06
C SER A 73 -6.44 1.66 -17.84
N VAL A 74 -6.90 0.52 -17.35
CA VAL A 74 -7.93 -0.30 -18.00
C VAL A 74 -9.18 -0.35 -17.12
N VAL A 75 -10.29 0.15 -17.64
CA VAL A 75 -11.60 0.01 -17.00
C VAL A 75 -12.01 -1.45 -17.04
N GLN A 76 -12.58 -1.94 -15.95
CA GLN A 76 -13.10 -3.31 -15.86
C GLN A 76 -14.35 -3.38 -14.98
N GLU A 77 -15.11 -4.47 -15.14
CA GLU A 77 -16.35 -4.70 -14.35
C GLU A 77 -16.05 -5.31 -12.98
N SER A 78 -15.08 -6.21 -12.92
CA SER A 78 -14.72 -6.88 -11.66
C SER A 78 -14.10 -5.93 -10.66
N ARG A 79 -14.56 -6.01 -9.41
CA ARG A 79 -14.01 -5.28 -8.25
C ARG A 79 -12.93 -6.06 -7.49
N ASP A 80 -12.67 -7.30 -7.88
CA ASP A 80 -11.77 -8.22 -7.18
C ASP A 80 -10.64 -8.74 -8.06
N ASP A 81 -10.73 -8.60 -9.40
CA ASP A 81 -9.69 -9.06 -10.31
C ASP A 81 -8.47 -8.13 -10.29
N THR A 82 -7.45 -8.56 -9.56
CA THR A 82 -6.12 -7.93 -9.50
C THR A 82 -5.07 -8.72 -10.27
N SER A 83 -5.47 -9.54 -11.23
CA SER A 83 -4.53 -10.23 -12.13
C SER A 83 -3.80 -9.25 -13.04
N THR A 84 -2.62 -9.64 -13.52
CA THR A 84 -1.91 -8.95 -14.59
C THR A 84 -2.17 -9.67 -15.91
N SER A 85 -2.16 -8.93 -17.00
CA SER A 85 -2.37 -9.46 -18.36
C SER A 85 -1.13 -9.31 -19.23
N VAL A 86 -0.99 -10.19 -20.23
CA VAL A 86 0.11 -10.12 -21.19
C VAL A 86 0.12 -8.77 -21.91
N ASP A 87 -1.06 -8.32 -22.36
CA ASP A 87 -1.19 -7.06 -23.10
C ASP A 87 -0.91 -5.84 -22.22
N GLY A 88 -1.42 -5.83 -20.98
CA GLY A 88 -1.16 -4.75 -20.03
C GLY A 88 0.31 -4.66 -19.65
N LEU A 89 0.96 -5.80 -19.39
CA LEU A 89 2.39 -5.83 -19.09
C LEU A 89 3.23 -5.42 -20.32
N LYS A 90 2.80 -5.76 -21.52
CA LYS A 90 3.43 -5.29 -22.76
C LYS A 90 3.29 -3.77 -22.91
N GLU A 91 2.09 -3.21 -22.67
CA GLU A 91 1.85 -1.76 -22.66
C GLU A 91 2.77 -1.04 -21.68
N VAL A 92 2.94 -1.59 -20.47
CA VAL A 92 3.87 -1.03 -19.46
C VAL A 92 5.29 -0.97 -20.00
N VAL A 93 5.77 -2.04 -20.61
CA VAL A 93 7.13 -2.10 -21.16
C VAL A 93 7.33 -1.11 -22.31
N ASP A 94 6.40 -1.10 -23.25
CA ASP A 94 6.48 -0.23 -24.43
C ASP A 94 6.47 1.25 -24.01
N GLY A 95 5.56 1.63 -23.10
CA GLY A 95 5.49 2.99 -22.59
C GLY A 95 6.71 3.40 -21.75
N ALA A 96 7.23 2.49 -20.94
CA ALA A 96 8.42 2.76 -20.14
C ALA A 96 9.68 2.95 -21.01
N ARG A 97 9.81 2.19 -22.09
CA ARG A 97 10.93 2.32 -23.04
C ARG A 97 10.91 3.61 -23.85
N LEU A 98 9.74 4.23 -24.03
CA LEU A 98 9.67 5.57 -24.62
C LEU A 98 10.32 6.63 -23.73
N LEU A 99 10.28 6.45 -22.42
CA LEU A 99 10.87 7.36 -21.44
C LEU A 99 12.34 7.00 -21.16
N VAL A 100 12.62 5.72 -21.00
CA VAL A 100 13.93 5.17 -20.64
C VAL A 100 14.21 3.95 -21.51
N PRO A 101 14.79 4.11 -22.72
CA PRO A 101 15.02 3.01 -23.66
C PRO A 101 15.84 1.84 -23.10
N ALA A 102 16.74 2.11 -22.15
CA ALA A 102 17.67 1.14 -21.57
C ALA A 102 17.11 0.31 -20.41
N ILE A 103 15.77 0.28 -20.18
CA ILE A 103 15.19 -0.52 -19.09
C ILE A 103 15.51 -2.01 -19.29
N PRO A 104 16.23 -2.63 -18.35
CA PRO A 104 16.65 -4.03 -18.44
C PRO A 104 15.56 -4.95 -17.87
N LEU A 105 14.60 -5.39 -18.69
CA LEU A 105 13.46 -6.23 -18.24
C LEU A 105 13.87 -7.52 -17.55
N GLY A 106 15.04 -8.08 -17.83
CA GLY A 106 15.57 -9.24 -17.11
C GLY A 106 15.83 -8.99 -15.62
N MET A 107 15.76 -7.72 -15.17
CA MET A 107 15.87 -7.33 -13.77
C MET A 107 14.52 -7.15 -13.07
N ALA A 108 13.42 -7.51 -13.74
CA ALA A 108 12.10 -7.52 -13.09
C ALA A 108 12.04 -8.60 -12.00
N ILE A 109 11.58 -8.25 -10.81
CA ILE A 109 11.46 -9.18 -9.69
C ILE A 109 10.02 -9.59 -9.41
N THR A 110 9.05 -8.76 -9.79
CA THR A 110 7.63 -9.09 -9.68
C THR A 110 6.77 -8.17 -10.53
N THR A 111 5.57 -8.62 -10.83
CA THR A 111 4.46 -7.81 -11.36
C THR A 111 3.32 -7.77 -10.36
N PHE A 112 2.51 -6.74 -10.42
CA PHE A 112 1.28 -6.65 -9.65
C PHE A 112 0.30 -5.71 -10.34
N SER A 113 -0.94 -5.78 -9.93
CA SER A 113 -1.94 -4.80 -10.31
C SER A 113 -2.73 -4.31 -9.10
N GLY A 114 -3.42 -3.21 -9.26
CA GLY A 114 -4.33 -2.68 -8.28
C GLY A 114 -5.51 -1.99 -8.95
N LEU A 115 -6.64 -1.95 -8.23
CA LEU A 115 -7.88 -1.33 -8.69
C LEU A 115 -8.02 0.06 -8.12
N ARG A 116 -8.20 1.06 -8.99
CA ARG A 116 -8.52 2.42 -8.60
C ARG A 116 -10.03 2.57 -8.49
N ALA A 117 -10.50 3.19 -7.42
CA ALA A 117 -11.88 3.57 -7.20
C ALA A 117 -12.20 4.86 -7.98
N SER A 118 -12.42 4.76 -9.29
CA SER A 118 -12.75 5.93 -10.12
C SER A 118 -14.23 6.27 -9.95
N ALA A 119 -14.53 7.41 -9.33
CA ALA A 119 -15.91 7.85 -9.19
C ALA A 119 -16.45 8.46 -10.50
N SER A 120 -17.75 8.26 -10.77
CA SER A 120 -18.47 8.84 -11.91
C SER A 120 -18.45 10.37 -11.90
N THR A 121 -18.30 10.98 -10.73
CA THR A 121 -18.12 12.42 -10.53
C THR A 121 -16.78 12.95 -11.03
N LYS A 122 -15.83 12.08 -11.37
CA LYS A 122 -14.44 12.37 -11.78
C LYS A 122 -13.57 13.01 -10.69
N ASP A 123 -14.09 13.19 -9.49
CA ASP A 123 -13.39 13.73 -8.32
C ASP A 123 -13.71 12.90 -7.08
N PHE A 124 -13.03 13.20 -5.96
CA PHE A 124 -13.31 12.60 -4.66
C PHE A 124 -14.74 12.96 -4.20
N VAL A 125 -15.42 11.98 -3.64
CA VAL A 125 -16.76 12.17 -3.08
C VAL A 125 -16.64 12.31 -1.57
N LEU A 126 -16.72 13.55 -1.09
CA LEU A 126 -16.60 13.90 0.33
C LEU A 126 -17.88 14.58 0.78
N GLY A 127 -18.52 14.09 1.83
CA GLY A 127 -19.72 14.73 2.34
C GLY A 127 -20.42 13.96 3.45
N VAL A 128 -21.25 14.66 4.19
CA VAL A 128 -22.15 14.08 5.20
C VAL A 128 -23.55 14.07 4.61
N LEU A 129 -24.21 12.92 4.61
CA LEU A 129 -25.57 12.82 4.13
C LEU A 129 -26.56 13.50 5.10
N ASP A 130 -27.55 14.16 4.54
CA ASP A 130 -28.67 14.70 5.31
C ASP A 130 -29.61 13.57 5.76
N THR A 131 -29.75 12.53 4.95
CA THR A 131 -30.54 11.34 5.23
C THR A 131 -29.86 10.08 4.65
N PRO A 132 -29.50 9.08 5.46
CA PRO A 132 -29.56 9.09 6.93
C PRO A 132 -28.48 10.01 7.53
N ARG A 133 -28.89 10.85 8.44
CA ARG A 133 -27.96 11.77 9.11
C ARG A 133 -26.92 11.01 9.93
N GLY A 134 -25.64 11.27 9.66
CA GLY A 134 -24.51 10.61 10.32
C GLY A 134 -23.81 9.56 9.45
N PHE A 135 -24.19 9.45 8.17
CA PHE A 135 -23.40 8.71 7.18
C PHE A 135 -22.49 9.70 6.43
N VAL A 136 -21.21 9.40 6.36
CA VAL A 136 -20.17 10.29 5.82
C VAL A 136 -19.45 9.57 4.69
N ASN A 137 -19.54 10.10 3.47
CA ASN A 137 -18.78 9.59 2.33
C ASN A 137 -17.34 10.15 2.32
N VAL A 138 -16.38 9.26 2.16
CA VAL A 138 -14.98 9.50 1.83
C VAL A 138 -14.63 8.52 0.71
N ALA A 139 -15.20 8.75 -0.46
CA ALA A 139 -15.30 7.80 -1.55
C ALA A 139 -14.61 8.31 -2.83
N GLY A 140 -14.43 7.43 -3.81
CA GLY A 140 -13.78 7.78 -5.08
C GLY A 140 -12.31 8.14 -4.93
N ILE A 141 -11.68 7.74 -3.83
CA ILE A 141 -10.29 8.10 -3.53
C ILE A 141 -9.35 7.22 -4.35
N LYS A 142 -8.73 7.84 -5.34
CA LYS A 142 -7.66 7.28 -6.18
C LYS A 142 -6.46 8.23 -6.18
N SER A 143 -5.43 7.99 -7.01
CA SER A 143 -4.27 8.88 -7.10
C SER A 143 -4.70 10.36 -7.31
N PRO A 144 -4.21 11.31 -6.49
CA PRO A 144 -3.16 11.23 -5.47
C PRO A 144 -3.64 10.93 -4.03
N GLY A 145 -4.64 10.09 -3.84
CA GLY A 145 -5.34 9.85 -2.57
C GLY A 145 -4.41 9.50 -1.39
N PHE A 146 -3.35 8.70 -1.62
CA PHE A 146 -2.43 8.34 -0.55
C PHE A 146 -1.69 9.55 0.04
N THR A 147 -1.16 10.42 -0.82
CA THR A 147 -0.48 11.66 -0.40
C THR A 147 -1.42 12.69 0.20
N SER A 148 -2.66 12.73 -0.26
CA SER A 148 -3.68 13.65 0.26
C SER A 148 -4.46 13.10 1.47
N ALA A 149 -4.25 11.85 1.86
CA ALA A 149 -5.00 11.21 2.95
C ALA A 149 -5.02 12.00 4.27
N PRO A 150 -3.91 12.61 4.75
CA PRO A 150 -3.96 13.43 5.98
C PRO A 150 -4.85 14.66 5.83
N ALA A 151 -4.84 15.33 4.66
CA ALA A 151 -5.69 16.48 4.38
C ALA A 151 -7.17 16.07 4.26
N LEU A 152 -7.43 14.94 3.58
CA LEU A 152 -8.78 14.37 3.46
C LEU A 152 -9.35 14.01 4.84
N ALA A 153 -8.55 13.38 5.70
CA ALA A 153 -8.98 13.04 7.06
C ALA A 153 -9.33 14.30 7.88
N LYS A 154 -8.48 15.33 7.81
CA LYS A 154 -8.73 16.62 8.49
C LYS A 154 -10.01 17.26 7.98
N HIS A 155 -10.16 17.37 6.66
CA HIS A 155 -11.36 17.94 6.04
C HIS A 155 -12.63 17.16 6.39
N THR A 156 -12.58 15.83 6.39
CA THR A 156 -13.71 14.98 6.81
C THR A 156 -14.13 15.28 8.25
N VAL A 157 -13.18 15.44 9.16
CA VAL A 157 -13.48 15.80 10.56
C VAL A 157 -14.10 17.19 10.66
N GLU A 158 -13.64 18.15 9.84
CA GLU A 158 -14.21 19.51 9.79
C GLU A 158 -15.68 19.48 9.28
N LEU A 159 -15.95 18.74 8.21
CA LEU A 159 -17.32 18.51 7.72
C LEU A 159 -18.21 17.85 8.79
N MET A 160 -17.68 16.85 9.49
CA MET A 160 -18.42 16.21 10.59
C MET A 160 -18.72 17.18 11.73
N LYS A 161 -17.79 18.05 12.12
CA LYS A 161 -18.01 19.08 13.13
C LYS A 161 -19.11 20.06 12.71
N GLU A 162 -19.06 20.50 11.47
CA GLU A 162 -20.07 21.42 10.91
C GLU A 162 -21.47 20.80 10.88
N LYS A 163 -21.59 19.57 10.38
CA LYS A 163 -22.89 18.94 10.12
C LYS A 163 -23.46 18.13 11.28
N LEU A 164 -22.60 17.67 12.21
CA LEU A 164 -22.96 16.74 13.28
C LEU A 164 -22.53 17.23 14.67
N GLY A 165 -22.04 18.46 14.80
CA GLY A 165 -21.55 19.01 16.06
C GLY A 165 -22.63 19.13 17.17
N ASP A 166 -23.91 19.10 16.78
CA ASP A 166 -25.06 19.04 17.69
C ASP A 166 -25.26 17.62 18.31
N ARG A 167 -24.66 16.57 17.72
CA ARG A 167 -24.81 15.16 18.10
C ARG A 167 -23.53 14.51 18.60
N LEU A 168 -22.37 15.04 18.21
CA LEU A 168 -21.07 14.45 18.48
C LEU A 168 -20.20 15.39 19.30
N SER A 169 -19.57 14.85 20.33
CA SER A 169 -18.48 15.53 21.02
C SER A 169 -17.16 15.28 20.30
N PHE A 170 -16.46 16.36 19.96
CA PHE A 170 -15.12 16.32 19.36
C PHE A 170 -14.02 16.72 20.37
N ALA A 171 -14.23 16.40 21.64
CA ALA A 171 -13.23 16.64 22.67
C ALA A 171 -11.96 15.83 22.40
N SER A 172 -10.81 16.41 22.68
CA SER A 172 -9.53 15.71 22.61
C SER A 172 -9.49 14.57 23.62
N LYS A 173 -8.90 13.42 23.22
CA LYS A 173 -8.64 12.31 24.13
C LYS A 173 -7.49 12.69 25.05
N PRO A 174 -7.65 12.61 26.39
CA PRO A 174 -6.60 12.98 27.33
C PRO A 174 -5.33 12.11 27.20
N ASP A 175 -5.51 10.86 26.82
CA ASP A 175 -4.49 9.82 26.66
C ASP A 175 -4.06 9.61 25.20
N PHE A 176 -4.32 10.61 24.33
CA PHE A 176 -3.91 10.50 22.93
C PHE A 176 -2.40 10.46 22.79
N VAL A 177 -1.89 9.39 22.17
CA VAL A 177 -0.47 9.23 21.86
C VAL A 177 -0.25 9.64 20.40
N PRO A 178 0.34 10.83 20.15
CA PRO A 178 0.51 11.35 18.79
C PRO A 178 1.65 10.67 18.02
N GLU A 179 2.58 10.03 18.73
CA GLU A 179 3.76 9.44 18.14
C GLU A 179 3.64 7.93 18.03
N ARG A 180 4.01 7.41 16.87
CA ARG A 180 4.14 5.97 16.61
C ARG A 180 5.60 5.64 16.36
N ARG A 181 6.20 4.84 17.23
CA ARG A 181 7.57 4.34 17.02
C ARG A 181 7.62 3.42 15.80
N HIS A 182 8.59 3.66 14.92
CA HIS A 182 8.86 2.76 13.80
C HIS A 182 9.55 1.48 14.28
N ILE A 183 9.33 0.39 13.55
CA ILE A 183 10.22 -0.77 13.63
C ILE A 183 11.58 -0.30 13.08
N PRO A 184 12.69 -0.47 13.82
CA PRO A 184 14.00 -0.02 13.33
C PRO A 184 14.31 -0.66 11.97
N ARG A 185 14.72 0.14 11.01
CA ARG A 185 15.20 -0.35 9.71
C ARG A 185 16.66 -0.78 9.87
N PHE A 186 16.84 -2.02 10.30
CA PHE A 186 18.15 -2.57 10.68
C PHE A 186 19.21 -2.40 9.59
N GLU A 187 18.84 -2.56 8.31
CA GLU A 187 19.76 -2.41 7.18
C GLU A 187 20.37 -0.99 7.09
N ALA A 188 19.60 0.03 7.44
CA ALA A 188 20.00 1.44 7.34
C ALA A 188 20.77 1.97 8.57
N LEU A 189 20.83 1.19 9.66
CA LEU A 189 21.48 1.63 10.88
C LEU A 189 23.00 1.61 10.76
N PRO A 190 23.72 2.53 11.42
CA PRO A 190 25.16 2.44 11.63
C PRO A 190 25.56 1.13 12.36
N MET A 191 26.79 0.67 12.15
CA MET A 191 27.27 -0.59 12.75
C MET A 191 27.18 -0.59 14.28
N GLU A 192 27.53 0.52 14.93
CA GLU A 192 27.39 0.67 16.40
C GLU A 192 25.97 0.41 16.90
N GLU A 193 24.99 0.97 16.20
CA GLU A 193 23.57 0.79 16.52
C GLU A 193 23.13 -0.68 16.31
N LYS A 194 23.61 -1.34 15.27
CA LYS A 194 23.37 -2.75 15.00
C LYS A 194 23.90 -3.62 16.14
N ILE A 195 25.13 -3.35 16.56
CA ILE A 195 25.77 -4.06 17.68
C ILE A 195 24.99 -3.82 18.98
N ARG A 196 24.59 -2.58 19.27
CA ARG A 196 23.80 -2.22 20.45
C ARG A 196 22.46 -2.94 20.48
N LEU A 197 21.75 -2.99 19.35
CA LEU A 197 20.46 -3.69 19.24
C LEU A 197 20.67 -5.20 19.43
N ALA A 198 21.67 -5.80 18.80
CA ALA A 198 21.98 -7.22 18.93
C ALA A 198 22.40 -7.62 20.37
N ALA A 199 23.10 -6.73 21.08
CA ALA A 199 23.44 -6.95 22.50
C ALA A 199 22.18 -6.88 23.40
N LYS A 200 21.22 -6.04 23.07
CA LYS A 200 19.94 -5.92 23.81
C LYS A 200 18.98 -7.07 23.52
N ASP A 201 18.90 -7.48 22.27
CA ASP A 201 18.05 -8.59 21.81
C ASP A 201 18.79 -9.38 20.72
N PRO A 202 19.26 -10.61 21.02
CA PRO A 202 20.03 -11.43 20.07
C PRO A 202 19.31 -11.73 18.74
N ARG A 203 17.97 -11.59 18.71
CA ARG A 203 17.18 -11.77 17.48
C ARG A 203 17.50 -10.72 16.42
N TYR A 204 18.10 -9.56 16.80
CA TYR A 204 18.63 -8.60 15.83
C TYR A 204 19.88 -9.10 15.09
N ALA A 205 20.62 -10.07 15.66
CA ALA A 205 21.74 -10.69 14.97
C ALA A 205 21.31 -11.80 13.99
N GLN A 206 20.05 -12.19 13.98
CA GLN A 206 19.52 -13.26 13.14
C GLN A 206 18.85 -12.69 11.89
N ILE A 207 19.57 -12.67 10.77
CA ILE A 207 19.02 -12.25 9.47
C ILE A 207 18.12 -13.34 8.91
N VAL A 208 16.84 -13.04 8.75
CA VAL A 208 15.82 -13.92 8.16
C VAL A 208 15.70 -13.66 6.66
N CYS A 209 15.50 -12.40 6.26
CA CYS A 209 15.43 -12.01 4.86
C CYS A 209 16.75 -11.37 4.43
N ARG A 210 17.55 -12.08 3.62
CA ARG A 210 18.87 -11.60 3.17
C ARG A 210 18.76 -10.50 2.12
N CYS A 211 17.74 -10.54 1.26
CA CYS A 211 17.55 -9.53 0.18
C CYS A 211 17.23 -8.14 0.75
N GLU A 212 16.46 -8.09 1.83
CA GLU A 212 16.02 -6.87 2.49
C GLU A 212 16.68 -6.66 3.86
N MET A 213 17.62 -7.52 4.23
CA MET A 213 18.36 -7.50 5.51
C MET A 213 17.45 -7.42 6.75
N VAL A 214 16.30 -8.11 6.69
CA VAL A 214 15.33 -8.13 7.80
C VAL A 214 15.71 -9.18 8.83
N THR A 215 15.74 -8.76 10.09
CA THR A 215 16.08 -9.61 11.24
C THR A 215 14.84 -10.29 11.83
N GLU A 216 15.06 -11.33 12.64
CA GLU A 216 13.99 -11.99 13.37
C GLU A 216 13.29 -11.03 14.36
N ALA A 217 14.05 -10.16 15.05
CA ALA A 217 13.48 -9.18 15.96
C ALA A 217 12.47 -8.25 15.29
N GLN A 218 12.72 -7.81 14.06
CA GLN A 218 11.79 -6.96 13.30
C GLN A 218 10.50 -7.71 12.96
N ILE A 219 10.58 -9.01 12.65
CA ILE A 219 9.41 -9.85 12.36
C ILE A 219 8.59 -10.06 13.63
N VAL A 220 9.23 -10.39 14.74
CA VAL A 220 8.56 -10.53 16.05
C VAL A 220 7.88 -9.24 16.46
N GLU A 221 8.51 -8.09 16.29
CA GLU A 221 7.91 -6.78 16.55
C GLU A 221 6.68 -6.54 15.65
N ALA A 222 6.74 -6.95 14.37
CA ALA A 222 5.60 -6.85 13.47
C ALA A 222 4.42 -7.72 13.95
N VAL A 223 4.72 -8.94 14.44
CA VAL A 223 3.69 -9.84 15.02
C VAL A 223 3.08 -9.22 16.28
N ALA A 224 3.90 -8.67 17.18
CA ALA A 224 3.42 -7.97 18.37
C ALA A 224 2.52 -6.78 18.05
N ARG A 225 2.73 -6.13 16.89
CA ARG A 225 1.90 -5.03 16.38
C ARG A 225 0.68 -5.47 15.56
N GLY A 226 0.45 -6.78 15.44
CA GLY A 226 -0.76 -7.31 14.83
C GLY A 226 -0.57 -7.97 13.46
N ALA A 227 0.65 -8.18 12.97
CA ALA A 227 0.86 -9.02 11.80
C ALA A 227 0.47 -10.47 12.11
N ARG A 228 -0.40 -11.06 11.28
CA ARG A 228 -0.93 -12.42 11.46
C ARG A 228 -0.69 -13.30 10.24
N THR A 229 -0.24 -12.73 9.13
CA THR A 229 -0.04 -13.40 7.85
C THR A 229 1.32 -13.08 7.28
N VAL A 230 1.79 -13.88 6.32
CA VAL A 230 3.07 -13.63 5.63
C VAL A 230 3.04 -12.28 4.89
N ALA A 231 1.91 -11.93 4.27
CA ALA A 231 1.76 -10.64 3.60
C ALA A 231 1.79 -9.46 4.59
N ALA A 232 1.19 -9.62 5.77
CA ALA A 232 1.27 -8.59 6.81
C ALA A 232 2.72 -8.37 7.28
N VAL A 233 3.48 -9.44 7.53
CA VAL A 233 4.92 -9.33 7.85
C VAL A 233 5.68 -8.62 6.74
N LYS A 234 5.43 -8.95 5.46
CA LYS A 234 6.03 -8.27 4.31
C LYS A 234 5.74 -6.77 4.30
N ILE A 235 4.50 -6.37 4.60
CA ILE A 235 4.10 -4.95 4.65
C ILE A 235 4.82 -4.22 5.79
N TRP A 236 4.93 -4.85 6.97
CA TRP A 236 5.56 -4.23 8.13
C TRP A 236 7.07 -4.14 8.04
N THR A 237 7.73 -5.15 7.44
CA THR A 237 9.18 -5.33 7.53
C THR A 237 9.90 -5.37 6.19
N ARG A 238 9.19 -5.59 5.09
CA ARG A 238 9.68 -5.94 3.76
C ARG A 238 10.28 -7.36 3.64
N ALA A 239 10.20 -8.21 4.65
CA ALA A 239 10.60 -9.61 4.51
C ALA A 239 9.80 -10.26 3.35
N GLY A 240 10.51 -10.81 2.37
CA GLY A 240 9.90 -11.38 1.16
C GLY A 240 9.64 -10.39 0.01
N ALA A 241 10.01 -9.11 0.13
CA ALA A 241 9.83 -8.10 -0.93
C ALA A 241 11.01 -8.03 -1.92
N GLY A 242 12.15 -8.64 -1.59
CA GLY A 242 13.34 -8.59 -2.44
C GLY A 242 13.32 -9.60 -3.59
N ARG A 243 14.47 -9.73 -4.26
CA ARG A 243 14.67 -10.49 -5.51
C ARG A 243 14.05 -11.89 -5.54
N CYS A 244 14.12 -12.65 -4.44
CA CYS A 244 13.59 -14.02 -4.39
C CYS A 244 12.09 -14.10 -4.05
N GLN A 245 11.42 -12.97 -3.82
CA GLN A 245 9.98 -12.87 -3.50
C GLN A 245 9.52 -13.85 -2.41
N GLY A 246 10.34 -14.01 -1.36
CA GLY A 246 10.03 -14.89 -0.23
C GLY A 246 10.49 -16.34 -0.39
N GLY A 247 11.03 -16.74 -1.55
CA GLY A 247 11.46 -18.12 -1.82
C GLY A 247 12.49 -18.65 -0.79
N PHE A 248 13.31 -17.77 -0.22
CA PHE A 248 14.29 -18.15 0.81
C PHE A 248 13.81 -17.92 2.25
N CYS A 249 13.20 -16.78 2.50
CA CYS A 249 12.80 -16.41 3.86
C CYS A 249 11.38 -16.86 4.23
N GLY A 250 10.54 -17.22 3.26
CA GLY A 250 9.14 -17.59 3.48
C GLY A 250 8.95 -18.66 4.57
N PRO A 251 9.59 -19.82 4.49
CA PRO A 251 9.47 -20.86 5.52
C PRO A 251 9.83 -20.34 6.92
N ARG A 252 10.94 -19.61 7.06
CA ARG A 252 11.35 -19.04 8.35
C ARG A 252 10.36 -17.98 8.87
N VAL A 253 9.74 -17.19 7.98
CA VAL A 253 8.69 -16.24 8.38
C VAL A 253 7.47 -17.00 8.90
N VAL A 254 7.09 -18.10 8.26
CA VAL A 254 5.99 -18.97 8.72
C VAL A 254 6.30 -19.56 10.10
N ASP A 255 7.51 -20.09 10.30
CA ASP A 255 7.92 -20.66 11.59
C ASP A 255 7.89 -19.62 12.72
N ILE A 256 8.36 -18.39 12.43
CA ILE A 256 8.32 -17.28 13.41
C ILE A 256 6.88 -16.89 13.71
N LEU A 257 6.03 -16.72 12.68
CA LEU A 257 4.61 -16.43 12.86
C LEU A 257 3.92 -17.49 13.71
N ALA A 258 4.10 -18.77 13.37
CA ALA A 258 3.50 -19.90 14.10
C ALA A 258 3.92 -19.89 15.57
N ARG A 259 5.22 -19.73 15.84
CA ARG A 259 5.75 -19.65 17.20
C ARG A 259 5.16 -18.49 18.00
N GLU A 260 5.15 -17.27 17.44
CA GLU A 260 4.68 -16.06 18.14
C GLU A 260 3.15 -16.04 18.31
N LEU A 261 2.41 -16.72 17.44
CA LEU A 261 0.96 -16.83 17.53
C LEU A 261 0.48 -18.04 18.33
N GLY A 262 1.36 -19.01 18.59
CA GLY A 262 1.03 -20.25 19.30
C GLY A 262 0.12 -21.19 18.48
N VAL A 263 0.30 -21.20 17.15
CA VAL A 263 -0.45 -22.03 16.19
C VAL A 263 0.50 -22.93 15.39
N SER A 264 -0.05 -23.90 14.64
CA SER A 264 0.79 -24.72 13.79
C SER A 264 1.19 -23.96 12.49
N PRO A 265 2.33 -24.30 11.86
CA PRO A 265 2.76 -23.66 10.61
C PRO A 265 1.73 -23.76 9.48
N GLU A 266 0.93 -24.83 9.45
CA GLU A 266 -0.11 -25.08 8.45
C GLU A 266 -1.29 -24.11 8.58
N GLU A 267 -1.50 -23.51 9.76
CA GLU A 267 -2.54 -22.51 10.00
C GLU A 267 -2.14 -21.11 9.55
N ILE A 268 -0.83 -20.90 9.25
CA ILE A 268 -0.36 -19.61 8.77
C ILE A 268 -0.73 -19.41 7.31
N THR A 269 -1.52 -18.37 7.04
CA THR A 269 -1.94 -18.02 5.69
C THR A 269 -1.03 -16.98 5.04
N ARG A 270 -1.10 -16.92 3.70
CA ARG A 270 -0.38 -15.89 2.95
C ARG A 270 -1.04 -14.51 3.11
N HIS A 271 -2.38 -14.48 3.11
CA HIS A 271 -3.23 -13.28 3.16
C HIS A 271 -4.24 -13.37 4.29
#